data_9a540b239de36b1ba34fa3523ff05b26
#
_entry.id   9a540b239de36b1ba34fa3523ff05b26
#
_cell.length_a   1.000
_cell.length_b   1.000
_cell.length_c   1.000
_cell.angle_alpha   90.00
_cell.angle_beta   90.00
_cell.angle_gamma   90.00
#
_symmetry.space_group_name_H-M   'P 1'
#
loop_
_entity.id
_entity.type
_entity.pdbx_description
1 polymer ?
#
loop_
_entity_poly.entity_id
_entity_poly.type
_entity_poly.pdbx_seq_one_letter_code
_entity_poly.pdbx_strand_id
1 'polypeptide(L)'
;MMKKSLATAVALLVSTSALISTSAMAANSVQQTVDAPAQNINQVLEMTDTQSRIQQLSYMAQDQNQSIENRTGASQELAKYPSQNALVAVARGLKDQNPEVREAAVIGSEPYQLEHRWALVSPLLKDSDTMVRHTATSNLIRDFNVLDDQQKAQIEPPVQELISFLETQESEKFQLLFADVLRWHNEWDKAETVYLELIKTHPEEPQVWLSYADNFRSQSKDQQAVEVLDRGLKNVPDNAAMHYSKSLTLVRLEDKSAAANEIEVAAELAKDNSYYWYLNGVLQEELNIDKSTKSFEKAYLISGSPEQLYAVCYIYVRYGNEKTDECLAELSQVAPGYVIDQLKEKRVAPSS
;
A
#
# COMPACT_ATOMS: atom_id res chain seq x y z
N MET A 1 22.13 25.45 15.01
CA MET A 1 21.47 25.37 13.71
C MET A 1 20.98 23.92 13.58
N MET A 2 19.68 23.70 13.68
CA MET A 2 19.11 22.35 13.72
C MET A 2 19.19 21.73 12.31
N LYS A 3 19.89 20.57 12.19
CA LYS A 3 19.86 19.74 11.00
C LYS A 3 18.48 19.10 10.89
N LYS A 4 17.61 19.59 10.00
CA LYS A 4 16.36 18.90 9.66
C LYS A 4 16.72 17.63 8.88
N SER A 5 16.42 16.46 9.44
CA SER A 5 16.67 15.16 8.83
C SER A 5 15.72 14.91 7.65
N LEU A 6 16.11 14.04 6.74
CA LEU A 6 15.32 13.59 5.59
C LEU A 6 13.96 13.01 6.00
N ALA A 7 13.84 12.47 7.22
CA ALA A 7 12.58 11.97 7.79
C ALA A 7 11.44 13.01 7.75
N THR A 8 11.79 14.31 7.84
CA THR A 8 10.79 15.40 7.73
C THR A 8 10.44 15.74 6.28
N ALA A 9 11.32 15.40 5.32
CA ALA A 9 11.06 15.62 3.90
C ALA A 9 10.22 14.52 3.25
N VAL A 10 10.30 13.29 3.77
CA VAL A 10 9.51 12.13 3.26
C VAL A 10 8.03 12.28 3.56
N ALA A 11 7.66 12.86 4.72
CA ALA A 11 6.27 13.14 5.06
C ALA A 11 5.61 14.18 4.14
N LEU A 12 6.39 15.03 3.46
CA LEU A 12 5.88 16.05 2.54
C LEU A 12 5.72 15.56 1.08
N LEU A 13 6.40 14.47 0.69
CA LEU A 13 6.32 13.93 -0.67
C LEU A 13 5.13 12.99 -0.90
N VAL A 14 4.52 12.47 0.15
CA VAL A 14 3.31 11.62 0.06
C VAL A 14 2.03 12.44 -0.12
N SER A 15 2.06 13.77 0.12
CA SER A 15 0.86 14.62 0.11
C SER A 15 0.69 15.52 -1.12
N THR A 16 1.53 15.41 -2.17
CA THR A 16 1.44 16.29 -3.35
C THR A 16 1.33 15.55 -4.69
N SER A 17 0.50 14.54 -4.80
CA SER A 17 0.09 13.99 -6.09
C SER A 17 -1.31 14.47 -6.46
N ALA A 18 -1.47 15.72 -6.88
CA ALA A 18 -2.59 16.18 -7.71
C ALA A 18 -2.33 17.61 -8.23
N LEU A 19 -1.58 17.74 -9.31
CA LEU A 19 -1.76 18.85 -10.26
C LEU A 19 -1.44 18.32 -11.66
N ILE A 20 -2.46 17.84 -12.33
CA ILE A 20 -2.42 17.55 -13.77
C ILE A 20 -2.53 18.89 -14.48
N SER A 21 -1.42 19.43 -14.95
CA SER A 21 -1.41 20.50 -15.93
C SER A 21 -1.65 19.91 -17.32
N THR A 22 -2.76 20.29 -17.94
CA THR A 22 -3.07 20.02 -19.35
C THR A 22 -2.06 20.73 -20.24
N SER A 23 -1.06 20.00 -20.73
CA SER A 23 -0.24 20.43 -21.86
C SER A 23 -0.74 19.71 -23.10
N ALA A 24 -1.24 20.47 -24.08
CA ALA A 24 -1.62 19.99 -25.38
C ALA A 24 -0.38 19.38 -26.07
N MET A 25 -0.33 18.07 -26.23
CA MET A 25 0.62 17.40 -27.08
C MET A 25 0.02 17.15 -28.44
N ALA A 26 0.77 17.54 -29.46
CA ALA A 26 0.46 17.35 -30.85
C ALA A 26 0.21 15.88 -31.18
N ALA A 27 -0.86 15.63 -31.92
CA ALA A 27 -1.27 14.33 -32.41
C ALA A 27 -0.21 13.72 -33.33
N ASN A 28 0.58 12.80 -32.82
CA ASN A 28 1.14 11.75 -33.65
C ASN A 28 0.17 10.57 -33.59
N SER A 29 -0.56 10.37 -34.66
CA SER A 29 -1.42 9.20 -34.85
C SER A 29 -0.54 7.96 -35.05
N VAL A 30 -0.10 7.38 -33.91
CA VAL A 30 0.22 5.97 -33.88
C VAL A 30 -1.13 5.27 -33.90
N GLN A 31 -1.43 4.59 -34.98
CA GLN A 31 -2.55 3.69 -35.10
C GLN A 31 -2.34 2.58 -34.07
N GLN A 32 -2.87 2.77 -32.83
CA GLN A 32 -2.98 1.69 -31.86
C GLN A 32 -3.91 0.66 -32.51
N THR A 33 -3.35 -0.47 -32.91
CA THR A 33 -4.12 -1.69 -33.13
C THR A 33 -4.80 -1.97 -31.78
N VAL A 34 -6.10 -1.74 -31.72
CA VAL A 34 -6.90 -2.15 -30.57
C VAL A 34 -6.82 -3.66 -30.54
N ASP A 35 -6.05 -4.21 -29.62
CA ASP A 35 -5.99 -5.65 -29.41
C ASP A 35 -7.41 -6.17 -29.22
N ALA A 36 -7.71 -7.32 -29.84
CA ALA A 36 -9.01 -7.95 -29.65
C ALA A 36 -9.31 -8.11 -28.17
N PRO A 37 -10.56 -7.86 -27.71
CA PRO A 37 -10.90 -7.97 -26.29
C PRO A 37 -10.53 -9.36 -25.78
N ALA A 38 -9.83 -9.42 -24.63
CA ALA A 38 -9.43 -10.66 -24.01
C ALA A 38 -10.68 -11.50 -23.66
N GLN A 39 -10.61 -12.81 -23.94
CA GLN A 39 -11.75 -13.71 -23.76
C GLN A 39 -11.89 -14.18 -22.30
N ASN A 40 -10.80 -14.16 -21.52
CA ASN A 40 -10.80 -14.54 -20.12
C ASN A 40 -9.75 -13.75 -19.31
N ILE A 41 -9.93 -13.72 -17.98
CA ILE A 41 -9.08 -12.99 -17.05
C ILE A 41 -7.60 -13.43 -17.13
N ASN A 42 -7.31 -14.72 -17.30
CA ASN A 42 -5.94 -15.23 -17.31
C ASN A 42 -5.13 -14.65 -18.47
N GLN A 43 -5.75 -14.45 -19.64
CA GLN A 43 -5.09 -13.79 -20.79
C GLN A 43 -4.70 -12.34 -20.45
N VAL A 44 -5.52 -11.64 -19.67
CA VAL A 44 -5.21 -10.27 -19.25
C VAL A 44 -4.08 -10.25 -18.23
N LEU A 45 -4.04 -11.21 -17.32
CA LEU A 45 -3.00 -11.31 -16.28
C LEU A 45 -1.60 -11.61 -16.87
N GLU A 46 -1.54 -12.29 -18.03
CA GLU A 46 -0.30 -12.57 -18.73
C GLU A 46 0.25 -11.36 -19.56
N MET A 47 -0.53 -10.30 -19.71
CA MET A 47 -0.07 -9.11 -20.45
C MET A 47 1.11 -8.44 -19.73
N THR A 48 2.15 -8.09 -20.49
CA THR A 48 3.35 -7.43 -19.94
C THR A 48 3.19 -5.91 -19.85
N ASP A 49 2.41 -5.30 -20.75
CA ASP A 49 2.14 -3.87 -20.73
C ASP A 49 1.05 -3.53 -19.71
N THR A 50 1.43 -2.80 -18.67
CA THR A 50 0.53 -2.42 -17.58
C THR A 50 -0.64 -1.56 -18.02
N GLN A 51 -0.42 -0.63 -18.99
CA GLN A 51 -1.48 0.25 -19.46
C GLN A 51 -2.56 -0.53 -20.23
N SER A 52 -2.13 -1.42 -21.12
CA SER A 52 -3.04 -2.32 -21.84
C SER A 52 -3.77 -3.26 -20.88
N ARG A 53 -3.08 -3.79 -19.87
CA ARG A 53 -3.69 -4.62 -18.82
C ARG A 53 -4.81 -3.88 -18.09
N ILE A 54 -4.57 -2.67 -17.61
CA ILE A 54 -5.57 -1.83 -16.93
C ILE A 54 -6.77 -1.58 -17.83
N GLN A 55 -6.54 -1.28 -19.11
CA GLN A 55 -7.62 -1.04 -20.07
C GLN A 55 -8.47 -2.30 -20.28
N GLN A 56 -7.85 -3.45 -20.48
CA GLN A 56 -8.55 -4.72 -20.66
C GLN A 56 -9.33 -5.15 -19.41
N LEU A 57 -8.73 -5.03 -18.21
CA LEU A 57 -9.41 -5.28 -16.94
C LEU A 57 -10.61 -4.36 -16.77
N SER A 58 -10.44 -3.05 -17.03
CA SER A 58 -11.53 -2.08 -16.91
C SER A 58 -12.67 -2.36 -17.90
N TYR A 59 -12.35 -2.81 -19.11
CA TYR A 59 -13.35 -3.22 -20.10
C TYR A 59 -14.07 -4.50 -19.67
N MET A 60 -13.32 -5.55 -19.29
CA MET A 60 -13.84 -6.85 -18.89
C MET A 60 -14.78 -6.74 -17.66
N ALA A 61 -14.42 -5.95 -16.66
CA ALA A 61 -15.25 -5.74 -15.47
C ALA A 61 -16.64 -5.15 -15.78
N GLN A 62 -16.75 -4.38 -16.89
CA GLN A 62 -17.98 -3.66 -17.28
C GLN A 62 -18.80 -4.37 -18.36
N ASP A 63 -18.20 -5.28 -19.12
CA ASP A 63 -18.88 -5.95 -20.24
C ASP A 63 -19.86 -7.00 -19.73
N GLN A 64 -21.15 -6.75 -19.93
CA GLN A 64 -22.25 -7.63 -19.53
C GLN A 64 -22.27 -8.98 -20.29
N ASN A 65 -21.51 -9.10 -21.40
CA ASN A 65 -21.38 -10.36 -22.13
C ASN A 65 -20.27 -11.26 -21.57
N GLN A 66 -19.42 -10.74 -20.70
CA GLN A 66 -18.42 -11.55 -19.98
C GLN A 66 -19.09 -12.41 -18.91
N SER A 67 -18.45 -13.55 -18.57
CA SER A 67 -18.86 -14.37 -17.46
C SER A 67 -18.75 -13.61 -16.13
N ILE A 68 -19.55 -14.01 -15.14
CA ILE A 68 -19.46 -13.43 -13.78
C ILE A 68 -18.03 -13.58 -13.22
N GLU A 69 -17.42 -14.75 -13.41
CA GLU A 69 -16.04 -15.01 -12.99
C GLU A 69 -15.03 -14.00 -13.59
N ASN A 70 -15.11 -13.75 -14.90
CA ASN A 70 -14.25 -12.77 -15.56
C ASN A 70 -14.46 -11.35 -15.01
N ARG A 71 -15.72 -10.96 -14.83
CA ARG A 71 -16.09 -9.63 -14.35
C ARG A 71 -15.65 -9.40 -12.89
N THR A 72 -15.87 -10.40 -12.02
CA THR A 72 -15.44 -10.35 -10.62
C THR A 72 -13.93 -10.37 -10.50
N GLY A 73 -13.24 -11.28 -11.20
CA GLY A 73 -11.78 -11.34 -11.22
C GLY A 73 -11.16 -10.04 -11.73
N ALA A 74 -11.69 -9.46 -12.80
CA ALA A 74 -11.21 -8.18 -13.32
C ALA A 74 -11.42 -7.04 -12.31
N SER A 75 -12.57 -6.97 -11.64
CA SER A 75 -12.86 -5.96 -10.61
C SER A 75 -11.91 -6.05 -9.42
N GLN A 76 -11.63 -7.26 -8.93
CA GLN A 76 -10.69 -7.49 -7.84
C GLN A 76 -9.25 -7.16 -8.24
N GLU A 77 -8.83 -7.55 -9.44
CA GLU A 77 -7.48 -7.28 -9.93
C GLU A 77 -7.21 -5.78 -10.13
N LEU A 78 -8.24 -5.01 -10.49
CA LEU A 78 -8.14 -3.54 -10.60
C LEU A 78 -7.73 -2.85 -9.29
N ALA A 79 -7.92 -3.49 -8.13
CA ALA A 79 -7.40 -2.97 -6.87
C ALA A 79 -5.88 -2.79 -6.86
N LYS A 80 -5.13 -3.54 -7.67
CA LYS A 80 -3.68 -3.42 -7.79
C LYS A 80 -3.23 -2.26 -8.69
N TYR A 81 -4.14 -1.71 -9.48
CA TYR A 81 -3.87 -0.69 -10.51
C TYR A 81 -4.82 0.51 -10.40
N PRO A 82 -4.78 1.26 -9.28
CA PRO A 82 -5.67 2.41 -9.11
C PRO A 82 -5.43 3.45 -10.22
N SER A 83 -6.49 3.75 -10.96
CA SER A 83 -6.49 4.68 -12.09
C SER A 83 -7.88 5.23 -12.32
N GLN A 84 -8.01 6.27 -13.15
CA GLN A 84 -9.33 6.81 -13.51
C GLN A 84 -10.22 5.77 -14.21
N ASN A 85 -9.66 4.96 -15.11
CA ASN A 85 -10.39 3.91 -15.81
C ASN A 85 -10.86 2.81 -14.83
N ALA A 86 -9.98 2.39 -13.92
CA ALA A 86 -10.31 1.44 -12.88
C ALA A 86 -11.42 1.97 -11.96
N LEU A 87 -11.34 3.23 -11.53
CA LEU A 87 -12.37 3.86 -10.69
C LEU A 87 -13.75 3.86 -11.35
N VAL A 88 -13.80 4.17 -12.67
CA VAL A 88 -15.07 4.14 -13.43
C VAL A 88 -15.64 2.72 -13.50
N ALA A 89 -14.78 1.72 -13.75
CA ALA A 89 -15.20 0.32 -13.80
C ALA A 89 -15.75 -0.15 -12.44
N VAL A 90 -15.02 0.13 -11.35
CA VAL A 90 -15.45 -0.15 -9.98
C VAL A 90 -16.77 0.53 -9.65
N ALA A 91 -16.90 1.84 -9.92
CA ALA A 91 -18.13 2.58 -9.63
C ALA A 91 -19.38 2.06 -10.38
N ARG A 92 -19.19 1.47 -11.58
CA ARG A 92 -20.26 0.78 -12.31
C ARG A 92 -20.54 -0.59 -11.70
N GLY A 93 -19.52 -1.36 -11.37
CA GLY A 93 -19.64 -2.68 -10.74
C GLY A 93 -20.41 -2.63 -9.41
N LEU A 94 -20.21 -1.58 -8.60
CA LEU A 94 -20.98 -1.35 -7.34
C LEU A 94 -22.49 -1.22 -7.54
N LYS A 95 -22.96 -1.03 -8.77
CA LYS A 95 -24.39 -0.90 -9.12
C LYS A 95 -24.90 -2.07 -9.97
N ASP A 96 -24.11 -3.13 -10.10
CA ASP A 96 -24.45 -4.28 -10.92
C ASP A 96 -25.66 -5.04 -10.34
N GLN A 97 -26.42 -5.71 -11.21
CA GLN A 97 -27.54 -6.53 -10.78
C GLN A 97 -27.08 -7.79 -10.03
N ASN A 98 -25.91 -8.33 -10.39
CA ASN A 98 -25.34 -9.51 -9.76
C ASN A 98 -24.60 -9.14 -8.47
N PRO A 99 -24.93 -9.75 -7.31
CA PRO A 99 -24.29 -9.44 -6.03
C PRO A 99 -22.79 -9.78 -6.01
N GLU A 100 -22.35 -10.84 -6.67
CA GLU A 100 -20.92 -11.21 -6.73
C GLU A 100 -20.11 -10.12 -7.43
N VAL A 101 -20.66 -9.48 -8.47
CA VAL A 101 -19.99 -8.36 -9.15
C VAL A 101 -19.95 -7.13 -8.25
N ARG A 102 -21.04 -6.84 -7.49
CA ARG A 102 -21.03 -5.74 -6.52
C ARG A 102 -19.99 -5.97 -5.42
N GLU A 103 -19.92 -7.19 -4.88
CA GLU A 103 -18.93 -7.56 -3.88
C GLU A 103 -17.51 -7.41 -4.40
N ALA A 104 -17.20 -7.93 -5.58
CA ALA A 104 -15.90 -7.78 -6.23
C ALA A 104 -15.53 -6.31 -6.50
N ALA A 105 -16.51 -5.47 -6.83
CA ALA A 105 -16.30 -4.04 -7.00
C ALA A 105 -16.01 -3.31 -5.68
N VAL A 106 -16.57 -3.77 -4.54
CA VAL A 106 -16.17 -3.27 -3.22
C VAL A 106 -14.70 -3.55 -2.97
N ILE A 107 -14.21 -4.76 -3.26
CA ILE A 107 -12.79 -5.11 -3.15
C ILE A 107 -11.96 -4.22 -4.09
N GLY A 108 -12.38 -4.05 -5.34
CA GLY A 108 -11.74 -3.17 -6.31
C GLY A 108 -11.64 -1.69 -5.87
N SER A 109 -12.45 -1.28 -4.89
CA SER A 109 -12.43 0.09 -4.34
C SER A 109 -11.37 0.31 -3.26
N GLU A 110 -10.76 -0.74 -2.71
CA GLU A 110 -9.83 -0.66 -1.56
C GLU A 110 -8.68 0.35 -1.69
N PRO A 111 -8.02 0.54 -2.85
CA PRO A 111 -6.86 1.43 -2.94
C PRO A 111 -7.23 2.92 -2.97
N TYR A 112 -8.50 3.28 -3.07
CA TYR A 112 -8.91 4.68 -3.13
C TYR A 112 -9.03 5.29 -1.74
N GLN A 113 -8.83 6.61 -1.65
CA GLN A 113 -8.94 7.36 -0.38
C GLN A 113 -10.35 7.23 0.23
N LEU A 114 -10.42 7.30 1.56
CA LEU A 114 -11.66 7.10 2.32
C LEU A 114 -12.84 7.94 1.80
N GLU A 115 -12.63 9.20 1.47
CA GLU A 115 -13.70 10.08 0.97
C GLU A 115 -14.39 9.49 -0.27
N HIS A 116 -13.59 9.02 -1.25
CA HIS A 116 -14.10 8.37 -2.46
C HIS A 116 -14.74 7.01 -2.15
N ARG A 117 -14.07 6.19 -1.32
CA ARG A 117 -14.61 4.87 -0.92
C ARG A 117 -15.93 5.03 -0.18
N TRP A 118 -16.01 5.96 0.77
CA TRP A 118 -17.24 6.22 1.49
C TRP A 118 -18.38 6.59 0.56
N ALA A 119 -18.17 7.55 -0.35
CA ALA A 119 -19.17 7.97 -1.30
C ALA A 119 -19.68 6.82 -2.21
N LEU A 120 -18.79 5.91 -2.59
CA LEU A 120 -19.11 4.81 -3.49
C LEU A 120 -19.68 3.58 -2.78
N VAL A 121 -19.12 3.20 -1.62
CA VAL A 121 -19.38 1.92 -0.95
C VAL A 121 -20.45 2.04 0.13
N SER A 122 -20.60 3.19 0.81
CA SER A 122 -21.57 3.33 1.91
C SER A 122 -23.04 3.03 1.53
N PRO A 123 -23.52 3.23 0.29
CA PRO A 123 -24.85 2.75 -0.10
C PRO A 123 -25.02 1.24 0.05
N LEU A 124 -23.94 0.45 -0.13
CA LEU A 124 -23.96 -1.01 -0.04
C LEU A 124 -23.96 -1.54 1.40
N LEU A 125 -23.81 -0.71 2.40
CA LEU A 125 -24.08 -1.07 3.80
C LEU A 125 -25.53 -1.50 4.04
N LYS A 126 -26.44 -1.22 3.09
CA LYS A 126 -27.86 -1.59 3.10
C LYS A 126 -28.21 -2.45 1.89
N ASP A 127 -27.25 -3.09 1.27
CA ASP A 127 -27.50 -3.99 0.12
C ASP A 127 -28.44 -5.13 0.52
N SER A 128 -29.23 -5.61 -0.42
CA SER A 128 -30.13 -6.74 -0.19
C SER A 128 -29.38 -8.05 0.06
N ASP A 129 -28.19 -8.18 -0.54
CA ASP A 129 -27.32 -9.35 -0.36
C ASP A 129 -26.43 -9.18 0.88
N THR A 130 -26.39 -10.23 1.71
CA THR A 130 -25.66 -10.22 2.98
C THR A 130 -24.14 -10.15 2.78
N MET A 131 -23.58 -10.87 1.79
CA MET A 131 -22.13 -10.87 1.56
C MET A 131 -21.66 -9.53 1.03
N VAL A 132 -22.46 -8.87 0.18
CA VAL A 132 -22.18 -7.49 -0.27
C VAL A 132 -22.15 -6.53 0.93
N ARG A 133 -23.12 -6.62 1.86
CA ARG A 133 -23.10 -5.79 3.09
C ARG A 133 -21.87 -6.05 3.94
N HIS A 134 -21.51 -7.33 4.16
CA HIS A 134 -20.34 -7.70 4.95
C HIS A 134 -19.04 -7.19 4.33
N THR A 135 -18.87 -7.35 3.02
CA THR A 135 -17.68 -6.87 2.32
C THR A 135 -17.61 -5.34 2.32
N ALA A 136 -18.74 -4.65 2.12
CA ALA A 136 -18.81 -3.18 2.22
C ALA A 136 -18.46 -2.69 3.64
N THR A 137 -18.96 -3.36 4.66
CA THR A 137 -18.67 -3.04 6.07
C THR A 137 -17.19 -3.25 6.37
N SER A 138 -16.63 -4.41 5.98
CA SER A 138 -15.21 -4.74 6.15
C SER A 138 -14.29 -3.74 5.43
N ASN A 139 -14.69 -3.25 4.26
CA ASN A 139 -13.95 -2.24 3.50
C ASN A 139 -13.89 -0.89 4.24
N LEU A 140 -15.02 -0.43 4.79
CA LEU A 140 -15.13 0.92 5.37
C LEU A 140 -14.71 1.00 6.84
N ILE A 141 -14.87 -0.09 7.63
CA ILE A 141 -14.55 -0.07 9.06
C ILE A 141 -13.05 0.09 9.35
N ARG A 142 -12.20 -0.24 8.40
CA ARG A 142 -10.73 -0.05 8.53
C ARG A 142 -10.35 1.37 8.91
N ASP A 143 -11.16 2.34 8.53
CA ASP A 143 -10.96 3.76 8.80
C ASP A 143 -11.85 4.30 9.93
N PHE A 144 -12.41 3.44 10.78
CA PHE A 144 -13.39 3.80 11.81
C PHE A 144 -12.96 5.00 12.67
N ASN A 145 -11.68 5.11 12.99
CA ASN A 145 -11.16 6.17 13.85
C ASN A 145 -11.19 7.57 13.21
N VAL A 146 -11.22 7.64 11.88
CA VAL A 146 -11.26 8.92 11.13
C VAL A 146 -12.65 9.22 10.55
N LEU A 147 -13.62 8.32 10.73
CA LEU A 147 -15.02 8.58 10.39
C LEU A 147 -15.60 9.68 11.30
N ASP A 148 -16.46 10.51 10.72
CA ASP A 148 -17.27 11.45 11.50
C ASP A 148 -18.41 10.73 12.25
N ASP A 149 -19.11 11.46 13.14
CA ASP A 149 -20.16 10.90 13.99
C ASP A 149 -21.35 10.34 13.18
N GLN A 150 -21.69 10.97 12.04
CA GLN A 150 -22.76 10.50 11.17
C GLN A 150 -22.37 9.20 10.46
N GLN A 151 -21.14 9.14 9.96
CA GLN A 151 -20.58 7.95 9.33
C GLN A 151 -20.49 6.79 10.33
N LYS A 152 -20.02 7.05 11.55
CA LYS A 152 -20.00 6.06 12.64
C LYS A 152 -21.40 5.54 12.97
N ALA A 153 -22.37 6.42 13.11
CA ALA A 153 -23.75 6.02 13.35
C ALA A 153 -24.35 5.20 12.19
N GLN A 154 -23.93 5.48 10.95
CA GLN A 154 -24.39 4.75 9.76
C GLN A 154 -23.78 3.35 9.66
N ILE A 155 -22.47 3.19 9.99
CA ILE A 155 -21.78 1.91 9.85
C ILE A 155 -22.01 0.97 11.05
N GLU A 156 -22.37 1.51 12.21
CA GLU A 156 -22.50 0.73 13.46
C GLU A 156 -23.43 -0.49 13.34
N PRO A 157 -24.68 -0.40 12.82
CA PRO A 157 -25.52 -1.59 12.69
C PRO A 157 -24.94 -2.65 11.74
N PRO A 158 -24.40 -2.34 10.55
CA PRO A 158 -23.68 -3.29 9.70
C PRO A 158 -22.46 -3.93 10.38
N VAL A 159 -21.71 -3.17 11.21
CA VAL A 159 -20.57 -3.72 11.96
C VAL A 159 -21.02 -4.78 12.95
N GLN A 160 -22.10 -4.55 13.69
CA GLN A 160 -22.65 -5.54 14.61
C GLN A 160 -23.19 -6.80 13.89
N GLU A 161 -23.78 -6.62 12.69
CA GLU A 161 -24.18 -7.75 11.82
C GLU A 161 -22.94 -8.57 11.40
N LEU A 162 -21.86 -7.90 10.95
CA LEU A 162 -20.63 -8.55 10.52
C LEU A 162 -19.93 -9.28 11.68
N ILE A 163 -19.83 -8.65 12.86
CA ILE A 163 -19.26 -9.26 14.06
C ILE A 163 -20.04 -10.53 14.41
N SER A 164 -21.36 -10.46 14.46
CA SER A 164 -22.21 -11.62 14.79
C SER A 164 -22.08 -12.76 13.77
N PHE A 165 -21.90 -12.44 12.50
CA PHE A 165 -21.63 -13.45 11.46
C PHE A 165 -20.24 -14.08 11.66
N LEU A 166 -19.19 -13.26 11.84
CA LEU A 166 -17.82 -13.75 11.93
C LEU A 166 -17.56 -14.57 13.19
N GLU A 167 -18.23 -14.25 14.29
CA GLU A 167 -18.13 -15.01 15.56
C GLU A 167 -18.53 -16.48 15.40
N THR A 168 -19.41 -16.80 14.43
CA THR A 168 -19.87 -18.17 14.15
C THR A 168 -19.00 -18.93 13.15
N GLN A 169 -17.99 -18.28 12.55
CA GLN A 169 -17.16 -18.89 11.54
C GLN A 169 -15.93 -19.57 12.16
N GLU A 170 -15.59 -20.78 11.66
CA GLU A 170 -14.48 -21.57 12.22
C GLU A 170 -13.19 -21.48 11.37
N SER A 171 -13.28 -21.01 10.11
CA SER A 171 -12.11 -20.97 9.25
C SER A 171 -11.13 -19.89 9.71
N GLU A 172 -9.83 -20.18 9.65
CA GLU A 172 -8.74 -19.27 9.99
C GLU A 172 -8.90 -17.88 9.36
N LYS A 173 -9.22 -17.85 8.07
CA LYS A 173 -9.41 -16.59 7.33
C LYS A 173 -10.52 -15.73 7.93
N PHE A 174 -11.65 -16.33 8.30
CA PHE A 174 -12.76 -15.59 8.91
C PHE A 174 -12.45 -15.22 10.36
N GLN A 175 -11.74 -16.07 11.11
CA GLN A 175 -11.31 -15.73 12.47
C GLN A 175 -10.29 -14.59 12.47
N LEU A 176 -9.37 -14.54 11.50
CA LEU A 176 -8.47 -13.41 11.35
C LEU A 176 -9.22 -12.12 11.00
N LEU A 177 -10.17 -12.19 10.06
CA LEU A 177 -11.04 -11.06 9.75
C LEU A 177 -11.86 -10.61 10.96
N PHE A 178 -12.34 -11.55 11.77
CA PHE A 178 -13.07 -11.26 13.02
C PHE A 178 -12.20 -10.43 13.98
N ALA A 179 -10.98 -10.89 14.22
CA ALA A 179 -10.04 -10.15 15.05
C ALA A 179 -9.71 -8.76 14.50
N ASP A 180 -9.51 -8.65 13.17
CA ASP A 180 -9.26 -7.37 12.51
C ASP A 180 -10.46 -6.42 12.60
N VAL A 181 -11.69 -6.90 12.40
CA VAL A 181 -12.91 -6.10 12.55
C VAL A 181 -13.06 -5.58 13.99
N LEU A 182 -12.85 -6.43 15.00
CA LEU A 182 -12.84 -6.03 16.40
C LEU A 182 -11.78 -4.95 16.67
N ARG A 183 -10.58 -5.11 16.14
CA ARG A 183 -9.49 -4.14 16.26
C ARG A 183 -9.86 -2.79 15.62
N TRP A 184 -10.37 -2.79 14.41
CA TRP A 184 -10.79 -1.56 13.72
C TRP A 184 -11.93 -0.87 14.45
N HIS A 185 -12.83 -1.64 15.09
CA HIS A 185 -13.94 -1.14 15.90
C HIS A 185 -13.51 -0.71 17.32
N ASN A 186 -12.20 -0.76 17.64
CA ASN A 186 -11.61 -0.43 18.95
C ASN A 186 -11.97 -1.39 20.08
N GLU A 187 -12.42 -2.61 19.76
CA GLU A 187 -12.64 -3.70 20.74
C GLU A 187 -11.35 -4.52 20.95
N TRP A 188 -10.28 -3.82 21.31
CA TRP A 188 -8.90 -4.33 21.29
C TRP A 188 -8.67 -5.57 22.16
N ASP A 189 -9.30 -5.65 23.34
CA ASP A 189 -9.13 -6.79 24.26
C ASP A 189 -9.80 -8.06 23.69
N LYS A 190 -10.96 -7.89 23.02
CA LYS A 190 -11.60 -9.01 22.33
C LYS A 190 -10.77 -9.45 21.12
N ALA A 191 -10.26 -8.49 20.32
CA ALA A 191 -9.38 -8.77 19.20
C ALA A 191 -8.13 -9.56 19.66
N GLU A 192 -7.49 -9.12 20.75
CA GLU A 192 -6.34 -9.80 21.33
C GLU A 192 -6.65 -11.26 21.69
N THR A 193 -7.81 -11.52 22.28
CA THR A 193 -8.22 -12.89 22.62
C THR A 193 -8.27 -13.80 21.40
N VAL A 194 -8.83 -13.30 20.27
CA VAL A 194 -8.92 -14.05 19.01
C VAL A 194 -7.52 -14.25 18.37
N TYR A 195 -6.68 -13.19 18.36
CA TYR A 195 -5.31 -13.32 17.84
C TYR A 195 -4.49 -14.34 18.63
N LEU A 196 -4.61 -14.35 19.95
CA LEU A 196 -3.89 -15.33 20.78
C LEU A 196 -4.31 -16.77 20.52
N GLU A 197 -5.58 -17.02 20.21
CA GLU A 197 -6.05 -18.35 19.80
C GLU A 197 -5.53 -18.74 18.42
N LEU A 198 -5.55 -17.79 17.45
CA LEU A 198 -4.97 -18.01 16.13
C LEU A 198 -3.47 -18.32 16.18
N ILE A 199 -2.71 -17.62 17.01
CA ILE A 199 -1.28 -17.87 17.19
C ILE A 199 -0.99 -19.27 17.76
N LYS A 200 -1.86 -19.81 18.62
CA LYS A 200 -1.69 -21.18 19.15
C LYS A 200 -1.92 -22.24 18.08
N THR A 201 -2.89 -22.00 17.19
CA THR A 201 -3.30 -22.97 16.17
C THR A 201 -2.50 -22.82 14.87
N HIS A 202 -2.07 -21.61 14.52
CA HIS A 202 -1.36 -21.24 13.28
C HIS A 202 -0.14 -20.35 13.56
N PRO A 203 0.85 -20.82 14.35
CA PRO A 203 2.02 -20.00 14.71
C PRO A 203 2.92 -19.63 13.54
N GLU A 204 2.83 -20.37 12.44
CA GLU A 204 3.60 -20.15 11.19
C GLU A 204 2.94 -19.15 10.25
N GLU A 205 1.73 -18.65 10.56
CA GLU A 205 1.01 -17.70 9.69
C GLU A 205 1.43 -16.25 9.98
N PRO A 206 2.25 -15.60 9.11
CA PRO A 206 2.80 -14.27 9.38
C PRO A 206 1.73 -13.20 9.53
N GLN A 207 0.61 -13.32 8.80
CA GLN A 207 -0.45 -12.31 8.81
C GLN A 207 -1.10 -12.17 10.19
N VAL A 208 -1.23 -13.27 10.93
CA VAL A 208 -1.77 -13.24 12.31
C VAL A 208 -0.87 -12.40 13.23
N TRP A 209 0.45 -12.58 13.14
CA TRP A 209 1.41 -11.81 13.92
C TRP A 209 1.42 -10.33 13.56
N LEU A 210 1.35 -10.02 12.26
CA LEU A 210 1.25 -8.64 11.76
C LEU A 210 0.00 -7.94 12.28
N SER A 211 -1.16 -8.57 12.15
CA SER A 211 -2.44 -8.02 12.63
C SER A 211 -2.47 -7.89 14.15
N TYR A 212 -1.88 -8.83 14.88
CA TYR A 212 -1.78 -8.73 16.35
C TYR A 212 -0.85 -7.58 16.78
N ALA A 213 0.27 -7.39 16.11
CA ALA A 213 1.12 -6.22 16.35
C ALA A 213 0.37 -4.90 16.05
N ASP A 214 -0.44 -4.87 14.98
CA ASP A 214 -1.31 -3.73 14.65
C ASP A 214 -2.34 -3.44 15.74
N ASN A 215 -2.83 -4.46 16.44
CA ASN A 215 -3.74 -4.28 17.57
C ASN A 215 -3.10 -3.44 18.69
N PHE A 216 -1.81 -3.66 18.99
CA PHE A 216 -1.08 -2.83 19.92
C PHE A 216 -0.72 -1.46 19.37
N ARG A 217 -0.34 -1.37 18.10
CA ARG A 217 -0.05 -0.07 17.46
C ARG A 217 -1.27 0.85 17.43
N SER A 218 -2.46 0.30 17.21
CA SER A 218 -3.71 1.07 17.25
C SER A 218 -3.98 1.71 18.62
N GLN A 219 -3.40 1.14 19.68
CA GLN A 219 -3.47 1.64 21.05
C GLN A 219 -2.26 2.50 21.43
N SER A 220 -1.36 2.81 20.48
CA SER A 220 -0.07 3.47 20.76
C SER A 220 0.85 2.70 21.71
N LYS A 221 0.69 1.37 21.80
CA LYS A 221 1.49 0.45 22.61
C LYS A 221 2.63 -0.15 21.75
N ASP A 222 3.48 0.70 21.21
CA ASP A 222 4.49 0.32 20.21
C ASP A 222 5.51 -0.70 20.75
N GLN A 223 5.87 -0.63 22.02
CA GLN A 223 6.78 -1.62 22.65
C GLN A 223 6.19 -3.04 22.62
N GLN A 224 4.90 -3.16 22.96
CA GLN A 224 4.20 -4.46 22.90
C GLN A 224 4.06 -4.98 21.47
N ALA A 225 3.88 -4.08 20.49
CA ALA A 225 3.88 -4.45 19.08
C ALA A 225 5.24 -5.04 18.65
N VAL A 226 6.37 -4.47 19.08
CA VAL A 226 7.71 -5.04 18.84
C VAL A 226 7.85 -6.42 19.48
N GLU A 227 7.40 -6.61 20.73
CA GLU A 227 7.46 -7.91 21.41
C GLU A 227 6.64 -8.99 20.70
N VAL A 228 5.48 -8.63 20.15
CA VAL A 228 4.67 -9.55 19.32
C VAL A 228 5.41 -9.93 18.05
N LEU A 229 6.00 -8.96 17.32
CA LEU A 229 6.77 -9.22 16.11
C LEU A 229 8.01 -10.06 16.39
N ASP A 230 8.71 -9.84 17.52
CA ASP A 230 9.83 -10.66 17.97
C ASP A 230 9.43 -12.12 18.22
N ARG A 231 8.25 -12.35 18.78
CA ARG A 231 7.70 -13.70 18.98
C ARG A 231 7.35 -14.35 17.65
N GLY A 232 6.74 -13.59 16.73
CA GLY A 232 6.41 -14.07 15.41
C GLY A 232 7.64 -14.43 14.59
N LEU A 233 8.69 -13.60 14.62
CA LEU A 233 9.96 -13.86 13.94
C LEU A 233 10.73 -15.06 14.48
N LYS A 234 10.43 -15.54 15.70
CA LYS A 234 10.95 -16.84 16.17
C LYS A 234 10.30 -18.04 15.47
N ASN A 235 9.07 -17.89 15.01
CA ASN A 235 8.35 -18.94 14.28
C ASN A 235 8.59 -18.83 12.76
N VAL A 236 8.69 -17.59 12.23
CA VAL A 236 8.84 -17.29 10.80
C VAL A 236 9.99 -16.30 10.60
N PRO A 237 11.26 -16.72 10.78
CA PRO A 237 12.42 -15.82 10.82
C PRO A 237 12.69 -15.09 9.49
N ASP A 238 12.33 -15.69 8.36
CA ASP A 238 12.64 -15.17 7.03
C ASP A 238 11.45 -14.38 6.42
N ASN A 239 10.60 -13.77 7.27
CA ASN A 239 9.48 -13.00 6.79
C ASN A 239 9.81 -11.50 6.66
N ALA A 240 10.03 -11.05 5.43
CA ALA A 240 10.39 -9.66 5.13
C ALA A 240 9.36 -8.64 5.62
N ALA A 241 8.05 -8.96 5.54
CA ALA A 241 6.99 -8.05 5.97
C ALA A 241 6.97 -7.84 7.48
N MET A 242 7.30 -8.86 8.27
CA MET A 242 7.40 -8.73 9.73
C MET A 242 8.61 -7.91 10.15
N HIS A 243 9.78 -8.10 9.50
CA HIS A 243 10.95 -7.24 9.71
C HIS A 243 10.67 -5.79 9.33
N TYR A 244 10.02 -5.56 8.19
CA TYR A 244 9.57 -4.23 7.78
C TYR A 244 8.62 -3.59 8.81
N SER A 245 7.60 -4.32 9.25
CA SER A 245 6.63 -3.88 10.26
C SER A 245 7.32 -3.52 11.58
N LYS A 246 8.29 -4.34 12.02
CA LYS A 246 9.10 -4.08 13.22
C LYS A 246 9.98 -2.84 13.06
N SER A 247 10.61 -2.67 11.89
CA SER A 247 11.40 -1.45 11.59
C SER A 247 10.56 -0.19 11.73
N LEU A 248 9.36 -0.15 11.14
CA LEU A 248 8.47 1.00 11.25
C LEU A 248 8.03 1.27 12.69
N THR A 249 7.80 0.22 13.49
CA THR A 249 7.43 0.35 14.90
C THR A 249 8.61 0.91 15.72
N LEU A 250 9.84 0.47 15.44
CA LEU A 250 11.06 0.97 16.07
C LEU A 250 11.35 2.45 15.72
N VAL A 251 11.02 2.88 14.49
CA VAL A 251 11.06 4.31 14.12
C VAL A 251 10.13 5.14 15.02
N ARG A 252 8.94 4.66 15.32
CA ARG A 252 7.99 5.34 16.23
C ARG A 252 8.52 5.38 17.68
N LEU A 253 9.30 4.38 18.08
CA LEU A 253 10.00 4.34 19.37
C LEU A 253 11.32 5.13 19.38
N GLU A 254 11.65 5.81 18.27
CA GLU A 254 12.88 6.58 18.08
C GLU A 254 14.17 5.74 18.14
N ASP A 255 14.08 4.40 18.10
CA ASP A 255 15.23 3.50 18.00
C ASP A 255 15.67 3.33 16.54
N LYS A 256 16.32 4.37 16.01
CA LYS A 256 16.76 4.40 14.62
C LYS A 256 17.76 3.29 14.28
N SER A 257 18.62 2.91 15.23
CA SER A 257 19.64 1.88 14.99
C SER A 257 19.01 0.50 14.82
N ALA A 258 18.11 0.12 15.71
CA ALA A 258 17.37 -1.13 15.58
C ALA A 258 16.47 -1.12 14.34
N ALA A 259 15.80 0.01 14.05
CA ALA A 259 14.97 0.16 12.86
C ALA A 259 15.75 -0.05 11.55
N ALA A 260 16.98 0.53 11.46
CA ALA A 260 17.84 0.36 10.30
C ALA A 260 18.31 -1.09 10.11
N ASN A 261 18.56 -1.81 11.20
CA ASN A 261 18.91 -3.22 11.12
C ASN A 261 17.73 -4.08 10.61
N GLU A 262 16.54 -3.83 11.10
CA GLU A 262 15.35 -4.59 10.70
C GLU A 262 14.96 -4.33 9.24
N ILE A 263 15.04 -3.08 8.75
CA ILE A 263 14.74 -2.79 7.34
C ILE A 263 15.83 -3.34 6.40
N GLU A 264 17.09 -3.40 6.84
CA GLU A 264 18.17 -4.05 6.07
C GLU A 264 17.84 -5.53 5.87
N VAL A 265 17.42 -6.22 6.93
CA VAL A 265 16.99 -7.64 6.83
C VAL A 265 15.78 -7.78 5.89
N ALA A 266 14.76 -6.93 6.03
CA ALA A 266 13.60 -6.97 5.15
C ALA A 266 13.98 -6.79 3.67
N ALA A 267 14.89 -5.86 3.36
CA ALA A 267 15.37 -5.60 2.01
C ALA A 267 16.20 -6.76 1.45
N GLU A 268 17.03 -7.41 2.27
CA GLU A 268 17.82 -8.60 1.84
C GLU A 268 16.94 -9.85 1.65
N LEU A 269 15.82 -9.98 2.38
CA LEU A 269 14.86 -11.07 2.18
C LEU A 269 13.99 -10.84 0.93
N ALA A 270 13.56 -9.61 0.67
CA ALA A 270 12.75 -9.23 -0.49
C ALA A 270 13.58 -8.37 -1.46
N LYS A 271 14.57 -8.98 -2.11
CA LYS A 271 15.62 -8.31 -2.91
C LYS A 271 15.09 -7.49 -4.09
N ASP A 272 13.93 -7.81 -4.60
CA ASP A 272 13.22 -7.16 -5.69
C ASP A 272 12.25 -6.05 -5.21
N ASN A 273 12.10 -5.87 -3.92
CA ASN A 273 11.29 -4.81 -3.34
C ASN A 273 12.09 -3.49 -3.24
N SER A 274 11.97 -2.65 -4.26
CA SER A 274 12.65 -1.35 -4.33
C SER A 274 12.30 -0.43 -3.16
N TYR A 275 11.10 -0.53 -2.60
CA TYR A 275 10.65 0.30 -1.48
C TYR A 275 11.39 -0.04 -0.19
N TYR A 276 11.66 -1.32 0.09
CA TYR A 276 12.46 -1.70 1.27
C TYR A 276 13.90 -1.21 1.15
N TRP A 277 14.51 -1.29 -0.03
CA TRP A 277 15.83 -0.71 -0.28
C TRP A 277 15.83 0.79 -0.11
N TYR A 278 14.80 1.50 -0.60
CA TYR A 278 14.66 2.94 -0.41
C TYR A 278 14.60 3.30 1.08
N LEU A 279 13.76 2.62 1.87
CA LEU A 279 13.66 2.85 3.31
C LEU A 279 14.95 2.52 4.06
N ASN A 280 15.66 1.47 3.65
CA ASN A 280 16.98 1.17 4.19
C ASN A 280 17.95 2.33 3.92
N GLY A 281 17.96 2.88 2.71
CA GLY A 281 18.72 4.07 2.37
C GLY A 281 18.43 5.25 3.31
N VAL A 282 17.14 5.50 3.55
CA VAL A 282 16.69 6.59 4.46
C VAL A 282 17.17 6.38 5.90
N LEU A 283 17.01 5.18 6.45
CA LEU A 283 17.36 4.91 7.84
C LEU A 283 18.87 4.77 8.07
N GLN A 284 19.62 4.37 7.04
CA GLN A 284 21.08 4.28 7.11
C GLN A 284 21.80 5.61 6.93
N GLU A 285 21.15 6.67 6.42
CA GLU A 285 21.81 7.93 6.08
C GLU A 285 22.61 8.56 7.25
N GLU A 286 22.03 8.53 8.46
CA GLU A 286 22.69 9.08 9.65
C GLU A 286 23.68 8.08 10.31
N LEU A 287 23.60 6.79 9.98
CA LEU A 287 24.37 5.72 10.61
C LEU A 287 25.54 5.26 9.75
N ASN A 288 25.31 5.09 8.46
CA ASN A 288 26.31 4.58 7.52
C ASN A 288 26.00 5.05 6.09
N ILE A 289 26.69 6.11 5.66
CA ILE A 289 26.47 6.75 4.36
C ILE A 289 26.70 5.77 3.19
N ASP A 290 27.70 4.89 3.29
CA ASP A 290 28.00 3.93 2.22
C ASP A 290 26.85 2.91 2.05
N LYS A 291 26.27 2.42 3.16
CA LYS A 291 25.10 1.55 3.11
C LYS A 291 23.88 2.29 2.56
N SER A 292 23.66 3.54 3.01
CA SER A 292 22.59 4.39 2.51
C SER A 292 22.68 4.57 1.00
N THR A 293 23.85 4.95 0.51
CA THR A 293 24.11 5.15 -0.93
C THR A 293 23.82 3.89 -1.73
N LYS A 294 24.39 2.75 -1.34
CA LYS A 294 24.15 1.46 -2.01
C LYS A 294 22.67 1.05 -2.01
N SER A 295 21.95 1.37 -0.95
CA SER A 295 20.53 1.04 -0.84
C SER A 295 19.66 1.89 -1.77
N PHE A 296 19.94 3.20 -1.89
CA PHE A 296 19.26 4.04 -2.88
C PHE A 296 19.59 3.62 -4.31
N GLU A 297 20.87 3.29 -4.61
CA GLU A 297 21.28 2.76 -5.91
C GLU A 297 20.53 1.47 -6.26
N LYS A 298 20.41 0.51 -5.31
CA LYS A 298 19.64 -0.73 -5.49
C LYS A 298 18.15 -0.43 -5.73
N ALA A 299 17.58 0.47 -4.94
CA ALA A 299 16.19 0.86 -5.09
C ALA A 299 15.90 1.39 -6.50
N TYR A 300 16.76 2.29 -6.99
CA TYR A 300 16.64 2.83 -8.34
C TYR A 300 16.86 1.77 -9.42
N LEU A 301 17.85 0.91 -9.26
CA LEU A 301 18.12 -0.18 -10.21
C LEU A 301 16.92 -1.12 -10.40
N ILE A 302 16.14 -1.37 -9.33
CA ILE A 302 14.96 -2.24 -9.36
C ILE A 302 13.76 -1.53 -9.99
N SER A 303 13.50 -0.27 -9.61
CA SER A 303 12.27 0.43 -10.00
C SER A 303 12.39 1.24 -11.30
N GLY A 304 13.58 1.79 -11.58
CA GLY A 304 13.78 2.78 -12.63
C GLY A 304 12.97 4.08 -12.43
N SER A 305 12.40 4.31 -11.22
CA SER A 305 11.49 5.44 -11.01
C SER A 305 12.24 6.76 -10.80
N PRO A 306 11.71 7.91 -11.32
CA PRO A 306 12.30 9.23 -11.11
C PRO A 306 12.43 9.61 -9.63
N GLU A 307 11.51 9.15 -8.76
CA GLU A 307 11.54 9.43 -7.33
C GLU A 307 12.74 8.76 -6.65
N GLN A 308 13.08 7.54 -7.08
CA GLN A 308 14.23 6.82 -6.54
C GLN A 308 15.55 7.33 -7.15
N LEU A 309 15.56 7.76 -8.41
CA LEU A 309 16.68 8.49 -8.99
C LEU A 309 16.95 9.80 -8.22
N TYR A 310 15.89 10.52 -7.84
CA TYR A 310 16.04 11.70 -6.98
C TYR A 310 16.73 11.37 -5.65
N ALA A 311 16.38 10.26 -5.01
CA ALA A 311 17.02 9.85 -3.76
C ALA A 311 18.50 9.52 -3.94
N VAL A 312 18.89 8.88 -5.05
CA VAL A 312 20.31 8.66 -5.41
C VAL A 312 21.03 9.99 -5.62
N CYS A 313 20.49 10.89 -6.43
CA CYS A 313 21.12 12.19 -6.68
C CYS A 313 21.19 13.04 -5.41
N TYR A 314 20.19 12.96 -4.53
CA TYR A 314 20.19 13.65 -3.23
C TYR A 314 21.35 13.21 -2.34
N ILE A 315 21.56 11.88 -2.17
CA ILE A 315 22.66 11.37 -1.33
C ILE A 315 24.01 11.73 -1.95
N TYR A 316 24.16 11.67 -3.27
CA TYR A 316 25.37 12.05 -4.00
C TYR A 316 25.73 13.53 -3.81
N VAL A 317 24.76 14.42 -4.00
CA VAL A 317 24.92 15.87 -3.81
C VAL A 317 25.31 16.20 -2.38
N ARG A 318 24.63 15.59 -1.42
CA ARG A 318 24.79 15.89 0.00
C ARG A 318 26.13 15.43 0.55
N TYR A 319 26.69 14.35 0.04
CA TYR A 319 27.95 13.77 0.55
C TYR A 319 29.10 13.83 -0.45
N GLY A 320 28.95 14.57 -1.55
CA GLY A 320 30.03 14.87 -2.48
C GLY A 320 30.51 13.67 -3.30
N ASN A 321 29.58 12.78 -3.70
CA ASN A 321 29.91 11.64 -4.55
C ASN A 321 30.42 12.09 -5.93
N GLU A 322 31.40 11.39 -6.48
CA GLU A 322 32.00 11.67 -7.79
C GLU A 322 30.99 11.61 -8.94
N LYS A 323 29.93 10.80 -8.83
CA LYS A 323 28.85 10.64 -9.82
C LYS A 323 27.77 11.71 -9.72
N THR A 324 27.94 12.75 -8.88
CA THR A 324 26.90 13.77 -8.65
C THR A 324 26.44 14.44 -9.94
N ASP A 325 27.38 14.88 -10.79
CA ASP A 325 27.03 15.63 -12.00
C ASP A 325 26.36 14.74 -13.06
N GLU A 326 26.77 13.48 -13.17
CA GLU A 326 26.13 12.48 -14.05
C GLU A 326 24.71 12.20 -13.60
N CYS A 327 24.48 11.97 -12.30
CA CYS A 327 23.15 11.73 -11.73
C CYS A 327 22.22 12.93 -11.94
N LEU A 328 22.68 14.16 -11.73
CA LEU A 328 21.89 15.37 -11.97
C LEU A 328 21.54 15.54 -13.45
N ALA A 329 22.45 15.19 -14.37
CA ALA A 329 22.19 15.21 -15.79
C ALA A 329 21.09 14.18 -16.19
N GLU A 330 21.15 12.99 -15.65
CA GLU A 330 20.11 11.96 -15.85
C GLU A 330 18.75 12.40 -15.28
N LEU A 331 18.73 12.86 -14.03
CA LEU A 331 17.51 13.33 -13.37
C LEU A 331 16.88 14.51 -14.12
N SER A 332 17.68 15.39 -14.74
CA SER A 332 17.17 16.53 -15.51
C SER A 332 16.35 16.15 -16.76
N GLN A 333 16.45 14.91 -17.22
CA GLN A 333 15.67 14.40 -18.36
C GLN A 333 14.24 14.02 -17.97
N VAL A 334 14.01 13.72 -16.67
CA VAL A 334 12.74 13.18 -16.15
C VAL A 334 12.11 14.04 -15.04
N ALA A 335 12.85 15.02 -14.51
CA ALA A 335 12.37 15.89 -13.43
C ALA A 335 12.34 17.37 -13.87
N PRO A 336 11.42 18.19 -13.33
CA PRO A 336 11.39 19.64 -13.58
C PRO A 336 12.67 20.34 -13.13
N GLY A 337 13.08 21.40 -13.86
CA GLY A 337 14.34 22.12 -13.61
C GLY A 337 14.49 22.66 -12.20
N TYR A 338 13.39 23.11 -11.57
CA TYR A 338 13.42 23.60 -10.18
C TYR A 338 13.86 22.53 -9.17
N VAL A 339 13.57 21.24 -9.43
CA VAL A 339 14.00 20.13 -8.58
C VAL A 339 15.52 19.99 -8.61
N ILE A 340 16.11 20.13 -9.82
CA ILE A 340 17.56 20.07 -10.00
C ILE A 340 18.24 21.25 -9.30
N ASP A 341 17.68 22.45 -9.40
CA ASP A 341 18.22 23.65 -8.76
C ASP A 341 18.19 23.52 -7.23
N GLN A 342 17.08 23.02 -6.66
CA GLN A 342 16.98 22.73 -5.23
C GLN A 342 17.99 21.68 -4.74
N LEU A 343 18.31 20.67 -5.57
CA LEU A 343 19.35 19.71 -5.23
C LEU A 343 20.74 20.35 -5.26
N LYS A 344 21.04 21.17 -6.26
CA LYS A 344 22.33 21.87 -6.37
C LYS A 344 22.61 22.79 -5.19
N GLU A 345 21.57 23.43 -4.63
CA GLU A 345 21.69 24.25 -3.40
C GLU A 345 22.15 23.47 -2.17
N LYS A 346 21.91 22.15 -2.14
CA LYS A 346 22.33 21.24 -1.06
C LYS A 346 23.76 20.71 -1.23
N ARG A 347 24.42 21.04 -2.32
CA ARG A 347 25.77 20.52 -2.62
C ARG A 347 26.77 20.98 -1.57
N VAL A 348 27.42 20.03 -0.93
CA VAL A 348 28.55 20.30 -0.06
C VAL A 348 29.74 20.80 -0.93
N ALA A 349 30.35 21.92 -0.57
CA ALA A 349 31.55 22.36 -1.25
C ALA A 349 32.63 21.28 -1.14
N PRO A 350 33.34 20.95 -2.24
CA PRO A 350 34.41 19.98 -2.17
C PRO A 350 35.40 20.40 -1.07
N SER A 351 35.68 19.49 -0.16
CA SER A 351 36.75 19.68 0.85
C SER A 351 38.07 19.89 0.11
N SER A 352 38.58 21.12 0.21
CA SER A 352 39.87 21.53 -0.34
C SER A 352 41.03 20.79 0.33
#